data_c43ab2245919f996094b23b6bb3f0072
#
_entry.id   c43ab2245919f996094b23b6bb3f0072
#
_cell.length_a   1.000
_cell.length_b   1.000
_cell.length_c   1.000
_cell.angle_alpha   90.00
_cell.angle_beta   90.00
_cell.angle_gamma   90.00
#
_symmetry.space_group_name_H-M   'P 1'
#
loop_
_entity.id
_entity.type
_entity.pdbx_description
1 polymer ?
#
loop_
_entity_poly.entity_id
_entity_poly.type
_entity_poly.pdbx_seq_one_letter_code
_entity_poly.pdbx_strand_id
1 'polypeptide(L)'
;MNLGIRAILYSARKWKKTLLVFCLLLAITTLVLSGLAIADAQEEQAEEVRGTTGASFTVERNLSTGGWSNGSDGTYSTQEFISEDMIQEIASVDGIEGYDASFILMPFFYDETGKALPAKVYSFFTYGTINSEYSELFLSGKLEIVEGSHITDDIDNGIIISRELAEENGLEIGDTITGVCYPENNTPEVDMQLVGIFDVVADKDDQVNMYDASSYFDYSDYTFCSMGAMVQLVEGWGTDEIEEANFYVSDAAQLDSVIAEVQKISSINWNNFNITANDE
;
A
#
# COMPACT_ATOMS: atom_id res chain seq x y z
N MET A 1 67.95 -26.02 17.42
CA MET A 1 66.66 -25.60 18.03
C MET A 1 65.75 -25.15 16.91
N ASN A 2 64.66 -25.84 16.69
CA ASN A 2 63.78 -25.69 15.53
C ASN A 2 63.14 -24.28 15.53
N LEU A 3 63.01 -23.66 14.36
CA LEU A 3 62.43 -22.30 14.18
C LEU A 3 61.06 -22.15 14.88
N GLY A 4 60.23 -23.21 14.83
CA GLY A 4 58.93 -23.25 15.50
C GLY A 4 59.00 -23.15 17.02
N ILE A 5 59.96 -23.81 17.66
CA ILE A 5 60.15 -23.74 19.12
C ILE A 5 60.57 -22.35 19.56
N ARG A 6 61.43 -21.66 18.76
CA ARG A 6 61.82 -20.26 19.02
C ARG A 6 60.67 -19.31 18.93
N ALA A 7 59.75 -19.47 17.97
CA ALA A 7 58.57 -18.66 17.80
C ALA A 7 57.62 -18.82 18.99
N ILE A 8 57.39 -20.04 19.45
CA ILE A 8 56.50 -20.35 20.59
C ILE A 8 57.07 -19.74 21.88
N LEU A 9 58.38 -19.91 22.15
CA LEU A 9 59.05 -19.35 23.32
C LEU A 9 59.08 -17.81 23.32
N TYR A 10 59.18 -17.17 22.15
CA TYR A 10 59.11 -15.72 21.99
C TYR A 10 57.68 -15.21 22.27
N SER A 11 56.65 -15.88 21.73
CA SER A 11 55.24 -15.56 22.01
C SER A 11 54.91 -15.72 23.49
N ALA A 12 55.37 -16.82 24.13
CA ALA A 12 55.14 -17.05 25.53
C ALA A 12 55.82 -15.99 26.43
N ARG A 13 56.97 -15.48 26.05
CA ARG A 13 57.68 -14.44 26.80
C ARG A 13 57.02 -13.06 26.67
N LYS A 14 56.26 -12.82 25.58
CA LYS A 14 55.53 -11.56 25.33
C LYS A 14 54.00 -11.77 25.30
N TRP A 15 53.53 -12.74 26.07
CA TRP A 15 52.14 -13.18 26.07
C TRP A 15 51.12 -12.04 26.17
N LYS A 16 51.40 -10.96 26.95
CA LYS A 16 50.52 -9.79 27.07
C LYS A 16 50.33 -9.06 25.73
N LYS A 17 51.42 -8.91 24.94
CA LYS A 17 51.33 -8.29 23.60
C LYS A 17 50.64 -9.20 22.60
N THR A 18 50.90 -10.49 22.66
CA THR A 18 50.28 -11.50 21.82
C THR A 18 48.79 -11.60 22.12
N LEU A 19 48.37 -11.58 23.40
CA LEU A 19 47.00 -11.56 23.82
C LEU A 19 46.29 -10.30 23.35
N LEU A 20 46.92 -9.12 23.47
CA LEU A 20 46.34 -7.86 22.98
C LEU A 20 46.09 -7.88 21.48
N VAL A 21 47.05 -8.38 20.68
CA VAL A 21 46.88 -8.52 19.22
C VAL A 21 45.77 -9.54 18.89
N PHE A 22 45.73 -10.64 19.64
CA PHE A 22 44.66 -11.64 19.47
C PHE A 22 43.25 -11.09 19.75
N CYS A 23 43.12 -10.35 20.89
CA CYS A 23 41.84 -9.70 21.24
C CYS A 23 41.45 -8.66 20.19
N LEU A 24 42.38 -7.90 19.63
CA LEU A 24 42.13 -6.90 18.61
C LEU A 24 41.69 -7.55 17.30
N LEU A 25 42.37 -8.62 16.87
CA LEU A 25 41.98 -9.38 15.71
C LEU A 25 40.58 -10.04 15.88
N LEU A 26 40.34 -10.57 17.09
CA LEU A 26 39.05 -11.17 17.41
C LEU A 26 37.91 -10.12 17.38
N ALA A 27 38.14 -8.92 17.91
CA ALA A 27 37.18 -7.83 17.84
C ALA A 27 36.90 -7.37 16.40
N ILE A 28 37.97 -7.24 15.57
CA ILE A 28 37.81 -6.87 14.16
C ILE A 28 37.05 -7.94 13.39
N THR A 29 37.39 -9.23 13.56
CA THR A 29 36.68 -10.33 12.89
C THR A 29 35.21 -10.42 13.31
N THR A 30 34.93 -10.21 14.60
CA THR A 30 33.54 -10.19 15.10
C THR A 30 32.74 -9.04 14.49
N LEU A 31 33.32 -7.83 14.43
CA LEU A 31 32.67 -6.68 13.79
C LEU A 31 32.40 -6.90 12.31
N VAL A 32 33.35 -7.46 11.56
CA VAL A 32 33.18 -7.74 10.14
C VAL A 32 32.10 -8.81 9.91
N LEU A 33 32.15 -9.89 10.69
CA LEU A 33 31.15 -10.96 10.58
C LEU A 33 29.74 -10.47 10.97
N SER A 34 29.65 -9.64 12.02
CA SER A 34 28.35 -9.05 12.42
C SER A 34 27.84 -8.10 11.34
N GLY A 35 28.69 -7.30 10.72
CA GLY A 35 28.33 -6.41 9.62
C GLY A 35 27.83 -7.17 8.40
N LEU A 36 28.50 -8.29 8.02
CA LEU A 36 28.04 -9.15 6.92
C LEU A 36 26.71 -9.83 7.28
N ALA A 37 26.56 -10.34 8.49
CA ALA A 37 25.32 -11.00 8.90
C ALA A 37 24.11 -10.03 8.93
N ILE A 38 24.35 -8.75 9.28
CA ILE A 38 23.32 -7.72 9.20
C ILE A 38 22.98 -7.40 7.74
N ALA A 39 23.98 -7.29 6.87
CA ALA A 39 23.76 -7.06 5.44
C ALA A 39 22.98 -8.20 4.79
N ASP A 40 23.39 -9.46 5.06
CA ASP A 40 22.69 -10.65 4.57
C ASP A 40 21.24 -10.71 5.09
N ALA A 41 21.00 -10.40 6.37
CA ALA A 41 19.65 -10.37 6.94
C ALA A 41 18.79 -9.24 6.36
N GLN A 42 19.38 -8.08 6.05
CA GLN A 42 18.66 -7.00 5.38
C GLN A 42 18.32 -7.36 3.92
N GLU A 43 19.23 -8.05 3.22
CA GLU A 43 18.99 -8.53 1.86
C GLU A 43 17.90 -9.62 1.84
N GLU A 44 17.93 -10.56 2.81
CA GLU A 44 16.89 -11.59 2.98
C GLU A 44 15.53 -10.99 3.32
N GLN A 45 15.46 -9.98 4.21
CA GLN A 45 14.22 -9.25 4.50
C GLN A 45 13.74 -8.46 3.28
N ALA A 46 14.63 -7.83 2.54
CA ALA A 46 14.27 -7.12 1.31
C ALA A 46 13.75 -8.08 0.23
N GLU A 47 14.36 -9.28 0.10
CA GLU A 47 13.88 -10.32 -0.80
C GLU A 47 12.53 -10.91 -0.33
N GLU A 48 12.31 -11.06 0.97
CA GLU A 48 11.03 -11.52 1.53
C GLU A 48 9.93 -10.49 1.30
N VAL A 49 10.21 -9.20 1.49
CA VAL A 49 9.28 -8.11 1.18
C VAL A 49 9.03 -8.03 -0.33
N ARG A 50 10.06 -8.15 -1.16
CA ARG A 50 9.92 -8.21 -2.63
C ARG A 50 9.15 -9.45 -3.08
N GLY A 51 9.30 -10.56 -2.37
CA GLY A 51 8.57 -11.81 -2.65
C GLY A 51 7.09 -11.75 -2.25
N THR A 52 6.74 -10.90 -1.29
CA THR A 52 5.36 -10.73 -0.81
C THR A 52 4.64 -9.55 -1.47
N THR A 53 5.36 -8.48 -1.83
CA THR A 53 4.76 -7.30 -2.50
C THR A 53 4.98 -7.26 -4.00
N GLY A 54 5.87 -8.16 -4.55
CA GLY A 54 6.23 -8.15 -5.97
C GLY A 54 6.97 -6.87 -6.39
N ALA A 55 7.62 -6.89 -7.55
CA ALA A 55 8.07 -5.64 -8.17
C ALA A 55 6.85 -4.90 -8.72
N SER A 56 6.78 -3.62 -8.50
CA SER A 56 5.64 -2.82 -8.94
C SER A 56 6.10 -1.47 -9.52
N PHE A 57 5.19 -0.81 -10.20
CA PHE A 57 5.34 0.58 -10.55
C PHE A 57 4.03 1.30 -10.33
N THR A 58 4.14 2.58 -9.98
CA THR A 58 3.00 3.47 -9.81
C THR A 58 2.90 4.40 -11.00
N VAL A 59 1.69 4.54 -11.53
CA VAL A 59 1.33 5.60 -12.48
C VAL A 59 0.59 6.67 -11.69
N GLU A 60 1.10 7.88 -11.68
CA GLU A 60 0.52 9.00 -10.96
C GLU A 60 0.38 10.24 -11.87
N ARG A 61 -0.48 11.16 -11.50
CA ARG A 61 -0.66 12.43 -12.21
C ARG A 61 0.59 13.29 -12.12
N ASN A 62 1.04 13.80 -13.25
CA ASN A 62 2.15 14.77 -13.30
C ASN A 62 1.65 16.18 -12.99
N LEU A 63 1.68 16.58 -11.74
CA LEU A 63 1.24 17.89 -11.28
C LEU A 63 2.14 19.06 -11.79
N SER A 64 3.30 18.76 -12.40
CA SER A 64 4.21 19.80 -12.90
C SER A 64 3.88 20.30 -14.30
N THR A 65 3.08 19.57 -15.08
CA THR A 65 2.84 19.84 -16.52
C THR A 65 1.48 20.47 -16.84
N GLY A 66 0.88 21.17 -15.98
CA GLY A 66 -0.39 21.83 -16.29
C GLY A 66 -1.28 21.95 -15.08
N GLY A 67 -0.64 21.81 -13.95
CA GLY A 67 -1.26 21.75 -12.68
C GLY A 67 -2.15 22.93 -12.35
N TRP A 68 -2.56 22.97 -11.16
CA TRP A 68 -3.37 23.95 -10.46
C TRP A 68 -2.99 25.38 -10.82
N SER A 69 -3.45 25.86 -11.93
CA SER A 69 -3.43 27.28 -12.25
C SER A 69 -4.70 27.85 -11.65
N ASN A 70 -4.57 28.61 -10.55
CA ASN A 70 -5.54 29.64 -10.26
C ASN A 70 -5.46 30.63 -11.41
N GLY A 71 -6.23 30.38 -12.48
CA GLY A 71 -6.48 31.41 -13.47
C GLY A 71 -6.97 32.64 -12.74
N SER A 72 -6.64 33.80 -13.26
CA SER A 72 -7.11 35.09 -12.71
C SER A 72 -8.64 35.22 -12.67
N ASP A 73 -9.36 34.21 -13.16
CA ASP A 73 -10.82 34.09 -13.21
C ASP A 73 -11.36 33.07 -12.16
N GLY A 74 -10.47 32.45 -11.37
CA GLY A 74 -10.87 31.45 -10.37
C GLY A 74 -11.21 30.07 -10.97
N THR A 75 -10.98 29.84 -12.25
CA THR A 75 -11.16 28.52 -12.87
C THR A 75 -9.96 27.63 -12.58
N TYR A 76 -10.22 26.42 -12.11
CA TYR A 76 -9.22 25.38 -12.00
C TYR A 76 -9.15 24.67 -13.36
N SER A 77 -8.00 24.67 -14.01
CA SER A 77 -7.77 23.76 -15.11
C SER A 77 -7.42 22.39 -14.51
N THR A 78 -8.34 21.46 -14.61
CA THR A 78 -8.11 20.07 -14.21
C THR A 78 -7.13 19.44 -15.19
N GLN A 79 -6.10 18.77 -14.65
CA GLN A 79 -5.30 17.84 -15.44
C GLN A 79 -6.15 16.62 -15.83
N GLU A 80 -5.67 15.88 -16.78
CA GLU A 80 -6.19 14.56 -17.12
C GLU A 80 -6.00 13.63 -15.90
N PHE A 81 -7.06 12.93 -15.50
CA PHE A 81 -7.04 11.92 -14.45
C PHE A 81 -6.84 10.54 -15.07
N ILE A 82 -6.43 9.59 -14.23
CA ILE A 82 -6.32 8.19 -14.63
C ILE A 82 -7.74 7.67 -14.81
N SER A 83 -8.05 7.11 -15.97
CA SER A 83 -9.35 6.48 -16.25
C SER A 83 -9.26 4.96 -16.12
N GLU A 84 -10.39 4.31 -15.87
CA GLU A 84 -10.45 2.85 -15.87
C GLU A 84 -9.99 2.24 -17.20
N ASP A 85 -10.35 2.87 -18.35
CA ASP A 85 -9.86 2.43 -19.66
C ASP A 85 -8.34 2.46 -19.75
N MET A 86 -7.70 3.50 -19.21
CA MET A 86 -6.25 3.61 -19.15
C MET A 86 -5.65 2.51 -18.27
N ILE A 87 -6.24 2.23 -17.11
CA ILE A 87 -5.80 1.17 -16.20
C ILE A 87 -5.89 -0.18 -16.90
N GLN A 88 -7.01 -0.49 -17.55
CA GLN A 88 -7.20 -1.75 -18.28
C GLN A 88 -6.22 -1.89 -19.45
N GLU A 89 -5.94 -0.81 -20.18
CA GLU A 89 -4.97 -0.82 -21.26
C GLU A 89 -3.56 -1.11 -20.75
N ILE A 90 -3.15 -0.50 -19.65
CA ILE A 90 -1.85 -0.77 -19.00
C ILE A 90 -1.83 -2.21 -18.47
N ALA A 91 -2.86 -2.64 -17.76
CA ALA A 91 -2.96 -3.99 -17.19
C ALA A 91 -2.90 -5.11 -18.24
N SER A 92 -3.25 -4.79 -19.50
CA SER A 92 -3.16 -5.74 -20.62
C SER A 92 -1.74 -6.00 -21.13
N VAL A 93 -0.72 -5.26 -20.63
CA VAL A 93 0.67 -5.44 -21.04
C VAL A 93 1.23 -6.73 -20.45
N ASP A 94 1.90 -7.52 -21.29
CA ASP A 94 2.52 -8.79 -20.87
C ASP A 94 3.50 -8.57 -19.70
N GLY A 95 3.38 -9.38 -18.66
CA GLY A 95 4.23 -9.31 -17.47
C GLY A 95 3.59 -8.58 -16.29
N ILE A 96 2.43 -7.94 -16.46
CA ILE A 96 1.63 -7.41 -15.37
C ILE A 96 0.73 -8.54 -14.86
N GLU A 97 0.80 -8.82 -13.56
CA GLU A 97 0.00 -9.88 -12.91
C GLU A 97 -1.17 -9.33 -12.08
N GLY A 98 -1.07 -8.08 -11.66
CA GLY A 98 -2.08 -7.45 -10.84
C GLY A 98 -2.01 -5.94 -10.89
N TYR A 99 -3.08 -5.30 -10.46
CA TYR A 99 -3.17 -3.86 -10.39
C TYR A 99 -4.22 -3.44 -9.37
N ASP A 100 -4.03 -2.28 -8.79
CA ASP A 100 -5.05 -1.58 -8.03
C ASP A 100 -4.96 -0.09 -8.28
N ALA A 101 -6.09 0.58 -8.18
CA ALA A 101 -6.14 2.04 -8.22
C ALA A 101 -7.00 2.48 -7.05
N SER A 102 -6.58 3.56 -6.39
CA SER A 102 -7.28 3.99 -5.19
C SER A 102 -7.47 5.50 -5.15
N PHE A 103 -8.55 5.89 -4.52
CA PHE A 103 -8.74 7.20 -3.94
C PHE A 103 -9.46 7.08 -2.61
N ILE A 104 -9.33 8.08 -1.75
CA ILE A 104 -9.82 8.01 -0.38
C ILE A 104 -11.02 8.94 -0.22
N LEU A 105 -12.10 8.41 0.38
CA LEU A 105 -13.23 9.19 0.87
C LEU A 105 -13.41 8.98 2.38
N MET A 106 -14.25 9.79 2.97
CA MET A 106 -14.61 9.71 4.38
C MET A 106 -16.13 9.65 4.54
N PRO A 107 -16.80 8.58 4.07
CA PRO A 107 -18.25 8.42 4.18
C PRO A 107 -18.71 8.09 5.60
N PHE A 108 -20.00 8.26 5.81
CA PHE A 108 -20.73 7.68 6.92
C PHE A 108 -21.44 6.43 6.44
N PHE A 109 -21.47 5.39 7.28
CA PHE A 109 -22.12 4.14 6.95
C PHE A 109 -23.30 3.86 7.88
N TYR A 110 -24.29 3.19 7.34
CA TYR A 110 -25.52 2.82 8.01
C TYR A 110 -25.85 1.36 7.71
N ASP A 111 -26.39 0.66 8.70
CA ASP A 111 -26.91 -0.69 8.49
C ASP A 111 -28.28 -0.65 7.76
N GLU A 112 -28.81 -1.82 7.37
CA GLU A 112 -30.11 -1.96 6.68
C GLU A 112 -31.30 -1.37 7.44
N THR A 113 -31.16 -1.11 8.76
CA THR A 113 -32.18 -0.48 9.60
C THR A 113 -32.07 1.05 9.61
N GLY A 114 -31.04 1.61 8.98
CA GLY A 114 -30.71 3.02 9.01
C GLY A 114 -29.99 3.46 10.27
N LYS A 115 -29.48 2.52 11.09
CA LYS A 115 -28.65 2.84 12.25
C LYS A 115 -27.23 3.11 11.77
N ALA A 116 -26.66 4.26 12.19
CA ALA A 116 -25.28 4.60 11.87
C ALA A 116 -24.29 3.61 12.48
N LEU A 117 -23.32 3.18 11.68
CA LEU A 117 -22.18 2.40 12.13
C LEU A 117 -21.19 3.36 12.85
N PRO A 118 -20.69 3.00 14.04
CA PRO A 118 -19.84 3.86 14.82
C PRO A 118 -18.41 3.86 14.26
N ALA A 119 -17.95 4.99 13.73
CA ALA A 119 -16.53 5.22 13.50
C ALA A 119 -15.86 5.69 14.80
N LYS A 120 -14.64 5.22 15.09
CA LYS A 120 -13.89 5.57 16.31
C LYS A 120 -13.46 7.04 16.31
N VAL A 121 -13.33 7.64 15.14
CA VAL A 121 -12.96 9.05 14.98
C VAL A 121 -14.20 9.84 14.55
N TYR A 122 -14.24 10.41 13.38
CA TYR A 122 -15.35 11.23 12.89
C TYR A 122 -16.11 10.52 11.78
N SER A 123 -15.39 9.82 10.92
CA SER A 123 -15.89 9.05 9.78
C SER A 123 -14.89 7.94 9.46
N PHE A 124 -15.29 7.00 8.61
CA PHE A 124 -14.41 5.92 8.18
C PHE A 124 -13.40 6.41 7.15
N PHE A 125 -12.17 5.89 7.21
CA PHE A 125 -11.20 6.01 6.14
C PHE A 125 -11.50 4.94 5.09
N THR A 126 -12.08 5.35 3.98
CA THR A 126 -12.54 4.43 2.95
C THR A 126 -11.66 4.53 1.71
N TYR A 127 -11.02 3.42 1.38
CA TYR A 127 -10.28 3.26 0.14
C TYR A 127 -11.23 2.73 -0.94
N GLY A 128 -11.35 3.48 -2.05
CA GLY A 128 -11.85 2.93 -3.28
C GLY A 128 -10.79 2.02 -3.88
N THR A 129 -11.17 0.84 -4.35
CA THR A 129 -10.24 -0.16 -4.88
C THR A 129 -10.88 -0.89 -6.07
N ILE A 130 -10.05 -1.31 -7.01
CA ILE A 130 -10.47 -2.21 -8.10
C ILE A 130 -10.19 -3.65 -7.70
N ASN A 131 -8.98 -3.92 -7.16
CA ASN A 131 -8.57 -5.24 -6.70
C ASN A 131 -7.93 -5.12 -5.33
N SER A 132 -8.70 -5.24 -4.26
CA SER A 132 -8.23 -4.99 -2.90
C SER A 132 -7.10 -5.90 -2.44
N GLU A 133 -6.89 -7.06 -3.05
CA GLU A 133 -5.75 -7.94 -2.74
C GLU A 133 -4.40 -7.28 -3.07
N TYR A 134 -4.39 -6.34 -4.03
CA TYR A 134 -3.23 -5.55 -4.43
C TYR A 134 -3.12 -4.21 -3.71
N SER A 135 -3.99 -3.92 -2.75
CA SER A 135 -3.84 -2.77 -1.87
C SER A 135 -2.64 -2.95 -0.95
N GLU A 136 -1.86 -1.89 -0.75
CA GLU A 136 -0.65 -1.90 0.09
C GLU A 136 -0.86 -2.50 1.48
N LEU A 137 -2.01 -2.26 2.11
CA LEU A 137 -2.31 -2.75 3.45
C LEU A 137 -2.50 -4.26 3.50
N PHE A 138 -3.07 -4.86 2.45
CA PHE A 138 -3.20 -6.32 2.35
C PHE A 138 -1.90 -6.97 1.90
N LEU A 139 -1.22 -6.41 0.89
CA LEU A 139 0.07 -6.93 0.41
C LEU A 139 1.16 -6.93 1.47
N SER A 140 1.21 -5.87 2.30
CA SER A 140 2.17 -5.79 3.40
C SER A 140 1.81 -6.69 4.60
N GLY A 141 0.70 -7.42 4.55
CA GLY A 141 0.22 -8.28 5.63
C GLY A 141 -0.24 -7.52 6.88
N LYS A 142 -0.46 -6.21 6.79
CA LYS A 142 -1.02 -5.42 7.88
C LYS A 142 -2.49 -5.74 8.12
N LEU A 143 -3.20 -6.12 7.08
CA LEU A 143 -4.57 -6.59 7.09
C LEU A 143 -4.65 -7.96 6.45
N GLU A 144 -5.57 -8.81 6.93
CA GLU A 144 -5.82 -10.15 6.39
C GLU A 144 -7.33 -10.38 6.26
N ILE A 145 -7.81 -10.83 5.09
CA ILE A 145 -9.21 -11.25 4.93
C ILE A 145 -9.43 -12.54 5.72
N VAL A 146 -10.44 -12.53 6.58
CA VAL A 146 -10.77 -13.65 7.46
C VAL A 146 -12.12 -14.28 7.17
N GLU A 147 -13.02 -13.54 6.53
CA GLU A 147 -14.29 -14.03 6.01
C GLU A 147 -14.61 -13.39 4.67
N GLY A 148 -15.31 -14.11 3.79
CA GLY A 148 -15.67 -13.62 2.46
C GLY A 148 -14.48 -13.59 1.49
N SER A 149 -14.36 -12.52 0.71
CA SER A 149 -13.34 -12.38 -0.33
C SER A 149 -12.87 -10.92 -0.48
N HIS A 150 -11.77 -10.75 -1.20
CA HIS A 150 -11.36 -9.46 -1.71
C HIS A 150 -12.37 -8.88 -2.70
N ILE A 151 -12.38 -7.56 -2.84
CA ILE A 151 -13.01 -6.87 -3.97
C ILE A 151 -12.15 -7.15 -5.19
N THR A 152 -12.81 -7.46 -6.30
CA THR A 152 -12.25 -7.68 -7.63
C THR A 152 -12.98 -6.80 -8.65
N ASP A 153 -12.44 -6.65 -9.85
CA ASP A 153 -12.94 -5.77 -10.90
C ASP A 153 -14.37 -6.10 -11.40
N ASP A 154 -14.90 -7.28 -11.04
CA ASP A 154 -16.28 -7.69 -11.35
C ASP A 154 -17.29 -7.35 -10.25
N ILE A 155 -16.85 -6.72 -9.13
CA ILE A 155 -17.71 -6.32 -8.01
C ILE A 155 -17.98 -4.81 -8.05
N ASP A 156 -19.16 -4.42 -8.53
CA ASP A 156 -19.52 -3.00 -8.69
C ASP A 156 -19.83 -2.29 -7.36
N ASN A 157 -20.51 -2.97 -6.42
CA ASN A 157 -20.99 -2.37 -5.17
C ASN A 157 -20.62 -3.26 -3.97
N GLY A 158 -19.33 -3.47 -3.73
CA GLY A 158 -18.80 -4.23 -2.61
C GLY A 158 -18.18 -3.34 -1.52
N ILE A 159 -18.26 -3.82 -0.28
CA ILE A 159 -17.57 -3.21 0.86
C ILE A 159 -16.86 -4.30 1.68
N ILE A 160 -15.68 -3.98 2.17
CA ILE A 160 -14.90 -4.79 3.12
C ILE A 160 -14.74 -3.96 4.39
N ILE A 161 -14.99 -4.55 5.56
CA ILE A 161 -14.90 -3.89 6.86
C ILE A 161 -14.05 -4.73 7.83
N SER A 162 -13.64 -4.12 8.95
CA SER A 162 -12.93 -4.87 10.00
C SER A 162 -13.86 -5.83 10.74
N ARG A 163 -13.29 -6.92 11.27
CA ARG A 163 -14.02 -7.86 12.14
C ARG A 163 -14.59 -7.16 13.37
N GLU A 164 -13.83 -6.23 13.96
CA GLU A 164 -14.30 -5.46 15.11
C GLU A 164 -15.60 -4.74 14.81
N LEU A 165 -15.66 -4.02 13.66
CA LEU A 165 -16.86 -3.32 13.23
C LEU A 165 -18.04 -4.28 12.93
N ALA A 166 -17.75 -5.42 12.29
CA ALA A 166 -18.75 -6.44 11.98
C ALA A 166 -19.35 -7.03 13.26
N GLU A 167 -18.52 -7.47 14.21
CA GLU A 167 -18.97 -8.08 15.48
C GLU A 167 -19.76 -7.09 16.34
N GLU A 168 -19.30 -5.84 16.46
CA GLU A 168 -20.00 -4.81 17.27
C GLU A 168 -21.39 -4.47 16.76
N ASN A 169 -21.62 -4.64 15.45
CA ASN A 169 -22.90 -4.31 14.81
C ASN A 169 -23.69 -5.52 14.36
N GLY A 170 -23.16 -6.74 14.54
CA GLY A 170 -23.81 -8.01 14.17
C GLY A 170 -23.98 -8.17 12.66
N LEU A 171 -22.99 -7.68 11.88
CA LEU A 171 -22.98 -7.75 10.42
C LEU A 171 -22.35 -9.07 9.96
N GLU A 172 -22.90 -9.65 8.91
CA GLU A 172 -22.46 -10.90 8.30
C GLU A 172 -22.22 -10.68 6.78
N ILE A 173 -21.39 -11.52 6.17
CA ILE A 173 -21.17 -11.48 4.71
C ILE A 173 -22.50 -11.57 3.98
N GLY A 174 -22.73 -10.65 3.06
CA GLY A 174 -23.97 -10.52 2.29
C GLY A 174 -24.94 -9.46 2.82
N ASP A 175 -24.70 -8.89 4.00
CA ASP A 175 -25.51 -7.79 4.51
C ASP A 175 -25.32 -6.53 3.67
N THR A 176 -26.32 -5.66 3.69
CA THR A 176 -26.28 -4.38 3.00
C THR A 176 -25.82 -3.28 3.95
N ILE A 177 -24.85 -2.51 3.51
CA ILE A 177 -24.35 -1.30 4.18
C ILE A 177 -24.57 -0.11 3.25
N THR A 178 -25.26 0.91 3.74
CA THR A 178 -25.51 2.15 2.97
C THR A 178 -24.44 3.19 3.31
N GLY A 179 -23.73 3.69 2.31
CA GLY A 179 -22.75 4.76 2.44
C GLY A 179 -23.27 6.10 1.98
N VAL A 180 -22.80 7.19 2.63
CA VAL A 180 -23.11 8.57 2.26
C VAL A 180 -21.94 9.48 2.62
N CYS A 181 -21.47 10.34 1.69
CA CYS A 181 -20.32 11.20 1.97
C CYS A 181 -20.70 12.50 2.68
N TYR A 182 -21.69 13.22 2.19
CA TYR A 182 -22.08 14.54 2.70
C TYR A 182 -23.60 14.60 2.92
N PRO A 183 -24.12 14.02 4.02
CA PRO A 183 -25.58 13.93 4.25
C PRO A 183 -26.29 15.28 4.19
N GLU A 184 -25.65 16.34 4.70
CA GLU A 184 -26.19 17.70 4.67
C GLU A 184 -26.28 18.32 3.28
N ASN A 185 -25.53 17.78 2.33
CA ASN A 185 -25.45 18.28 0.95
C ASN A 185 -26.28 17.42 -0.02
N ASN A 186 -27.00 16.43 0.51
CA ASN A 186 -27.84 15.53 -0.27
C ASN A 186 -27.07 14.77 -1.36
N THR A 187 -25.86 14.30 -1.02
CA THR A 187 -25.10 13.37 -1.87
C THR A 187 -25.82 12.02 -1.95
N PRO A 188 -25.58 11.24 -2.99
CA PRO A 188 -26.21 9.92 -3.15
C PRO A 188 -25.98 9.03 -1.93
N GLU A 189 -27.00 8.25 -1.60
CA GLU A 189 -26.91 7.08 -0.74
C GLU A 189 -26.61 5.87 -1.64
N VAL A 190 -25.57 5.13 -1.30
CA VAL A 190 -25.13 3.97 -2.09
C VAL A 190 -25.20 2.72 -1.23
N ASP A 191 -26.00 1.77 -1.67
CA ASP A 191 -26.09 0.46 -1.04
C ASP A 191 -24.97 -0.45 -1.54
N MET A 192 -24.20 -0.98 -0.62
CA MET A 192 -23.08 -1.88 -0.87
C MET A 192 -23.29 -3.21 -0.16
N GLN A 193 -22.86 -4.28 -0.78
CA GLN A 193 -22.89 -5.61 -0.17
C GLN A 193 -21.60 -5.85 0.60
N LEU A 194 -21.70 -6.30 1.85
CA LEU A 194 -20.56 -6.76 2.65
C LEU A 194 -19.97 -8.04 2.03
N VAL A 195 -18.83 -7.92 1.35
CA VAL A 195 -18.20 -9.02 0.61
C VAL A 195 -17.00 -9.62 1.33
N GLY A 196 -16.39 -8.86 2.24
CA GLY A 196 -15.23 -9.32 2.99
C GLY A 196 -15.15 -8.72 4.38
N ILE A 197 -14.55 -9.47 5.29
CA ILE A 197 -14.22 -9.04 6.65
C ILE A 197 -12.73 -9.28 6.87
N PHE A 198 -12.03 -8.27 7.36
CA PHE A 198 -10.58 -8.36 7.63
C PHE A 198 -10.25 -8.25 9.12
N ASP A 199 -9.11 -8.86 9.50
CA ASP A 199 -8.42 -8.62 10.76
C ASP A 199 -7.28 -7.63 10.58
N VAL A 200 -7.01 -6.85 11.61
CA VAL A 200 -5.80 -6.03 11.73
C VAL A 200 -4.70 -6.90 12.34
N VAL A 201 -3.69 -7.22 11.53
CA VAL A 201 -2.53 -8.03 11.94
C VAL A 201 -1.38 -7.14 12.42
N ALA A 202 -1.30 -5.91 11.93
CA ALA A 202 -0.25 -4.94 12.27
C ALA A 202 -0.20 -4.64 13.76
N ASP A 203 1.01 -4.54 14.31
CA ASP A 203 1.22 -4.09 15.68
C ASP A 203 0.74 -2.64 15.86
N LYS A 204 0.26 -2.30 17.06
CA LYS A 204 -0.24 -0.94 17.35
C LYS A 204 0.80 0.16 17.11
N ASP A 205 2.09 -0.19 17.21
CA ASP A 205 3.20 0.75 16.99
C ASP A 205 3.44 1.03 15.50
N ASP A 206 2.94 0.18 14.59
CA ASP A 206 3.03 0.35 13.13
C ASP A 206 1.86 1.14 12.55
N GLN A 207 0.88 1.48 13.37
CA GLN A 207 -0.27 2.28 12.95
C GLN A 207 0.15 3.75 12.85
N VAL A 208 0.33 4.21 11.62
CA VAL A 208 0.84 5.57 11.34
C VAL A 208 -0.24 6.61 11.57
N ASN A 209 0.13 7.59 12.38
CA ASN A 209 -0.65 8.80 12.60
C ASN A 209 -0.42 9.80 11.46
N MET A 210 -1.42 10.06 10.64
CA MET A 210 -1.31 10.95 9.49
C MET A 210 -1.36 12.44 9.85
N TYR A 211 -1.84 12.83 11.04
CA TYR A 211 -2.08 14.24 11.37
C TYR A 211 -1.53 14.75 12.71
N ASP A 212 -1.39 13.94 13.73
CA ASP A 212 -0.82 14.33 15.04
C ASP A 212 -0.65 13.10 15.95
N ALA A 213 0.33 13.14 16.86
CA ALA A 213 0.58 12.10 17.88
C ALA A 213 -0.60 11.87 18.86
N SER A 214 -1.69 12.59 18.72
CA SER A 214 -2.90 12.48 19.56
C SER A 214 -4.11 11.86 18.86
N SER A 215 -4.09 11.66 17.54
CA SER A 215 -5.19 11.04 16.78
C SER A 215 -4.70 9.75 16.16
N TYR A 216 -4.91 8.65 16.83
CA TYR A 216 -4.64 7.32 16.31
C TYR A 216 -5.76 6.95 15.33
N PHE A 217 -5.44 6.86 14.04
CA PHE A 217 -6.25 6.10 13.11
C PHE A 217 -5.94 4.63 13.34
N ASP A 218 -6.88 3.94 13.93
CA ASP A 218 -6.84 2.50 14.06
C ASP A 218 -7.19 1.90 12.69
N TYR A 219 -6.41 0.96 12.20
CA TYR A 219 -6.73 0.26 10.94
C TYR A 219 -8.11 -0.42 10.97
N SER A 220 -8.70 -0.66 12.15
CA SER A 220 -10.06 -1.17 12.27
C SER A 220 -11.15 -0.17 11.84
N ASP A 221 -10.81 1.13 11.71
CA ASP A 221 -11.70 2.15 11.13
C ASP A 221 -11.55 2.29 9.61
N TYR A 222 -10.64 1.52 9.00
CA TYR A 222 -10.50 1.49 7.56
C TYR A 222 -11.58 0.61 6.94
N THR A 223 -12.02 1.01 5.78
CA THR A 223 -12.95 0.25 4.95
C THR A 223 -12.46 0.28 3.51
N PHE A 224 -12.84 -0.71 2.74
CA PHE A 224 -12.53 -0.78 1.31
C PHE A 224 -13.84 -0.92 0.57
N CYS A 225 -14.06 -0.07 -0.42
CA CYS A 225 -15.23 -0.12 -1.28
C CYS A 225 -14.80 -0.32 -2.74
N SER A 226 -15.61 -1.03 -3.51
CA SER A 226 -15.38 -1.11 -4.95
C SER A 226 -15.35 0.28 -5.58
N MET A 227 -14.55 0.44 -6.62
CA MET A 227 -14.41 1.71 -7.34
C MET A 227 -15.76 2.24 -7.82
N GLY A 228 -16.64 1.37 -8.34
CA GLY A 228 -17.98 1.72 -8.77
C GLY A 228 -18.84 2.32 -7.65
N ALA A 229 -18.77 1.77 -6.44
CA ALA A 229 -19.48 2.33 -5.29
C ALA A 229 -18.93 3.70 -4.89
N MET A 230 -17.61 3.86 -4.92
CA MET A 230 -16.94 5.12 -4.55
C MET A 230 -17.29 6.26 -5.50
N VAL A 231 -17.32 6.00 -6.82
CA VAL A 231 -17.73 6.97 -7.84
C VAL A 231 -19.18 7.40 -7.61
N GLN A 232 -20.08 6.45 -7.32
CA GLN A 232 -21.49 6.77 -7.01
C GLN A 232 -21.64 7.65 -5.76
N LEU A 233 -20.85 7.41 -4.71
CA LEU A 233 -20.89 8.21 -3.46
C LEU A 233 -20.61 9.70 -3.69
N VAL A 234 -19.92 10.05 -4.74
CA VAL A 234 -19.54 11.43 -5.08
C VAL A 234 -20.15 11.93 -6.38
N GLU A 235 -21.12 11.22 -6.94
CA GLU A 235 -21.80 11.60 -8.16
C GLU A 235 -22.38 13.02 -8.05
N GLY A 236 -22.05 13.85 -9.02
CA GLY A 236 -22.46 15.25 -9.05
C GLY A 236 -21.54 16.21 -8.26
N TRP A 237 -20.52 15.70 -7.58
CA TRP A 237 -19.52 16.50 -6.84
C TRP A 237 -18.15 16.55 -7.53
N GLY A 238 -17.98 15.79 -8.64
CA GLY A 238 -16.83 15.87 -9.54
C GLY A 238 -15.51 15.38 -8.94
N THR A 239 -15.54 14.34 -8.11
CA THR A 239 -14.36 13.77 -7.45
C THR A 239 -14.20 12.26 -7.72
N ASP A 240 -14.66 11.77 -8.85
CA ASP A 240 -14.37 10.46 -9.41
C ASP A 240 -12.96 10.39 -10.02
N GLU A 241 -11.99 10.97 -9.34
CA GLU A 241 -10.68 11.30 -9.88
C GLU A 241 -9.64 10.36 -9.32
N ILE A 242 -9.29 9.31 -10.06
CA ILE A 242 -8.18 8.43 -9.73
C ILE A 242 -6.87 9.21 -9.95
N GLU A 243 -6.12 9.42 -8.87
CA GLU A 243 -4.85 10.16 -8.89
C GLU A 243 -3.64 9.26 -9.13
N GLU A 244 -3.72 8.01 -8.68
CA GLU A 244 -2.65 7.02 -8.81
C GLU A 244 -3.21 5.61 -9.06
N ALA A 245 -2.43 4.80 -9.74
CA ALA A 245 -2.67 3.38 -9.93
C ALA A 245 -1.36 2.59 -9.83
N ASN A 246 -1.41 1.47 -9.11
CA ASN A 246 -0.27 0.59 -8.86
C ASN A 246 -0.40 -0.67 -9.72
N PHE A 247 0.70 -1.06 -10.36
CA PHE A 247 0.78 -2.24 -11.22
C PHE A 247 1.89 -3.16 -10.74
N TYR A 248 1.57 -4.41 -10.58
CA TYR A 248 2.46 -5.43 -10.03
C TYR A 248 2.96 -6.33 -11.16
N VAL A 249 4.25 -6.61 -11.18
CA VAL A 249 4.94 -7.35 -12.24
C VAL A 249 5.32 -8.73 -11.73
N SER A 250 5.02 -9.76 -12.49
CA SER A 250 5.27 -11.16 -12.14
C SER A 250 6.74 -11.54 -11.94
N ASP A 251 7.65 -10.78 -12.53
CA ASP A 251 9.10 -10.98 -12.45
C ASP A 251 9.82 -9.64 -12.28
N ALA A 252 10.39 -9.41 -11.12
CA ALA A 252 11.12 -8.19 -10.79
C ALA A 252 12.23 -7.85 -11.81
N ALA A 253 12.87 -8.85 -12.40
CA ALA A 253 13.89 -8.64 -13.42
C ALA A 253 13.34 -8.06 -14.74
N GLN A 254 12.03 -8.09 -14.93
CA GLN A 254 11.36 -7.55 -16.12
C GLN A 254 10.75 -6.17 -15.89
N LEU A 255 10.78 -5.60 -14.68
CA LEU A 255 10.14 -4.35 -14.32
C LEU A 255 10.45 -3.22 -15.32
N ASP A 256 11.72 -2.97 -15.59
CA ASP A 256 12.14 -1.91 -16.54
C ASP A 256 11.62 -2.18 -17.96
N SER A 257 11.60 -3.44 -18.38
CA SER A 257 11.12 -3.82 -19.73
C SER A 257 9.60 -3.66 -19.83
N VAL A 258 8.86 -4.01 -18.79
CA VAL A 258 7.40 -3.82 -18.72
C VAL A 258 7.06 -2.34 -18.74
N ILE A 259 7.72 -1.52 -17.91
CA ILE A 259 7.55 -0.05 -17.92
C ILE A 259 7.82 0.53 -19.33
N ALA A 260 8.88 0.04 -20.00
CA ALA A 260 9.20 0.49 -21.35
C ALA A 260 8.14 0.09 -22.41
N GLU A 261 7.43 -1.03 -22.23
CA GLU A 261 6.30 -1.41 -23.08
C GLU A 261 5.05 -0.55 -22.75
N VAL A 262 4.76 -0.33 -21.47
CA VAL A 262 3.68 0.55 -21.02
C VAL A 262 3.84 1.96 -21.64
N GLN A 263 5.02 2.52 -21.61
CA GLN A 263 5.30 3.86 -22.18
C GLN A 263 5.10 3.96 -23.70
N LYS A 264 4.96 2.83 -24.41
CA LYS A 264 4.64 2.83 -25.85
C LYS A 264 3.16 2.90 -26.16
N ILE A 265 2.30 2.82 -25.17
CA ILE A 265 0.85 2.97 -25.33
C ILE A 265 0.58 4.38 -25.84
N SER A 266 0.16 4.49 -27.09
CA SER A 266 0.04 5.79 -27.79
C SER A 266 -1.27 6.54 -27.50
N SER A 267 -2.27 5.87 -26.92
CA SER A 267 -3.52 6.44 -26.43
C SER A 267 -3.34 7.30 -25.20
N ILE A 268 -2.27 7.06 -24.43
CA ILE A 268 -1.96 7.77 -23.20
C ILE A 268 -1.00 8.93 -23.47
N ASN A 269 -1.35 10.11 -23.00
CA ASN A 269 -0.46 11.27 -23.05
C ASN A 269 0.51 11.25 -21.85
N TRP A 270 1.63 10.58 -22.00
CA TRP A 270 2.63 10.42 -20.94
C TRP A 270 3.26 11.72 -20.42
N ASN A 271 2.99 12.89 -21.02
CA ASN A 271 3.37 14.16 -20.42
C ASN A 271 2.52 14.50 -19.19
N ASN A 272 1.32 13.91 -19.08
CA ASN A 272 0.39 14.17 -17.99
C ASN A 272 0.55 13.20 -16.81
N PHE A 273 1.37 12.16 -16.98
CA PHE A 273 1.57 11.13 -15.97
C PHE A 273 3.05 10.83 -15.73
N ASN A 274 3.39 10.50 -14.48
CA ASN A 274 4.69 9.98 -14.11
C ASN A 274 4.56 8.46 -13.91
N ILE A 275 5.65 7.74 -14.19
CA ILE A 275 5.79 6.34 -13.81
C ILE A 275 6.96 6.27 -12.83
N THR A 276 6.69 5.72 -11.65
CA THR A 276 7.69 5.50 -10.60
C THR A 276 7.82 4.00 -10.36
N ALA A 277 9.02 3.45 -10.55
CA ALA A 277 9.31 2.08 -10.21
C ALA A 277 9.43 1.94 -8.68
N ASN A 278 8.84 0.89 -8.11
CA ASN A 278 8.93 0.53 -6.70
C ASN A 278 9.75 -0.75 -6.59
N ASP A 279 11.07 -0.58 -6.73
CA ASP A 279 12.07 -1.65 -6.74
C ASP A 279 12.98 -1.64 -5.49
N GLU A 280 12.68 -0.80 -4.49
CA GLU A 280 13.44 -0.66 -3.23
C GLU A 280 12.80 -1.42 -2.07
#